data_b45154a5357056480edc56ae82455dd5
#
_entry.id   b45154a5357056480edc56ae82455dd5
#
_cell.length_a   1.000
_cell.length_b   1.000
_cell.length_c   1.000
_cell.angle_alpha   90.00
_cell.angle_beta   90.00
_cell.angle_gamma   90.00
#
_symmetry.space_group_name_H-M   'P 1'
#
loop_
_entity.id
_entity.type
_entity.pdbx_description
1 polymer ?
#
loop_
_entity_poly.entity_id
_entity_poly.type
_entity_poly.pdbx_seq_one_letter_code
_entity_poly.pdbx_strand_id
1 'polypeptide(L)'
;MKIQQAKPPVTQDTSATCPLTSTVQDSSPVAGQLGRPIGFRGLAGGCPVSPQGYESPPLPLGPDSLTWRYFGDWRGMLQGPWAGSMQNMHPQLGAAVEDHSTFFRERWPRLLRSLYPIGGVVFDGDRAPVTGVQVRDYHITIKGVDGAGRRYHALNPDVFYWAHATFFVGTLHVAERFCGGLTEAQRRQLFDEHVQWYRMYGMSMRPVPATWEEFQDYWDHMCRNVLENNFAARAVLDLTELPKPPFAQRVPDWLWAAPRKLLARFFVWLTVGLYDPPVRELMGYRWLRRDEWLHRRFGDIVRLVFALVPFRFRKHPRARAGWDRATGRIPADAPLVQTPARNLPPPDERDNPTHYCPKV
;
A
#
# COMPACT_ATOMS: atom_id res chain seq x y z
N MET A 1 -27.19 -44.31 30.28
CA MET A 1 -26.75 -43.85 31.61
C MET A 1 -26.38 -42.37 31.46
N LYS A 2 -27.28 -41.50 31.92
CA LYS A 2 -27.17 -40.03 31.82
C LYS A 2 -26.33 -39.54 32.99
N ILE A 3 -25.33 -38.69 32.71
CA ILE A 3 -24.69 -37.86 33.73
C ILE A 3 -24.90 -36.42 33.30
N GLN A 4 -25.79 -35.73 34.01
CA GLN A 4 -25.94 -34.29 34.04
C GLN A 4 -24.78 -33.70 34.87
N GLN A 5 -24.11 -32.67 34.38
CA GLN A 5 -23.34 -31.81 35.24
C GLN A 5 -23.86 -30.37 35.15
N ALA A 6 -24.00 -29.80 36.33
CA ALA A 6 -24.65 -28.56 36.65
C ALA A 6 -23.76 -27.32 36.34
N LYS A 7 -24.45 -26.24 36.05
CA LYS A 7 -23.98 -24.88 35.83
C LYS A 7 -23.80 -24.19 37.20
N PRO A 8 -22.67 -23.51 37.49
CA PRO A 8 -22.58 -22.63 38.64
C PRO A 8 -23.12 -21.22 38.36
N PRO A 9 -23.50 -20.47 39.39
CA PRO A 9 -24.30 -19.26 39.27
C PRO A 9 -23.50 -17.99 38.97
N VAL A 10 -24.23 -17.06 38.32
CA VAL A 10 -23.81 -15.67 38.04
C VAL A 10 -23.90 -14.86 39.31
N THR A 11 -22.82 -14.26 39.76
CA THR A 11 -22.82 -13.16 40.72
C THR A 11 -22.71 -11.85 39.99
N GLN A 12 -23.74 -11.04 40.05
CA GLN A 12 -23.71 -9.61 39.80
C GLN A 12 -22.97 -8.92 40.94
N ASP A 13 -22.05 -8.07 40.63
CA ASP A 13 -21.62 -7.04 41.56
C ASP A 13 -21.65 -5.67 40.91
N THR A 14 -22.24 -4.78 41.63
CA THR A 14 -22.66 -3.42 41.25
C THR A 14 -21.68 -2.42 41.78
N SER A 15 -21.54 -1.33 41.02
CA SER A 15 -21.14 0.01 41.45
C SER A 15 -19.68 0.28 41.79
N ALA A 16 -19.04 1.05 40.93
CA ALA A 16 -18.01 2.01 41.35
C ALA A 16 -18.25 3.32 40.58
N THR A 17 -18.73 4.28 41.36
CA THR A 17 -18.90 5.70 41.03
C THR A 17 -17.55 6.36 40.85
N CYS A 18 -17.47 7.19 39.82
CA CYS A 18 -16.37 8.12 39.55
C CYS A 18 -16.58 9.41 40.39
N PRO A 19 -15.61 9.94 41.10
CA PRO A 19 -15.70 11.28 41.66
C PRO A 19 -15.14 12.32 40.68
N LEU A 20 -15.93 13.34 40.46
CA LEU A 20 -15.63 14.57 39.76
C LEU A 20 -14.92 15.58 40.70
N THR A 21 -14.22 16.49 40.05
CA THR A 21 -13.85 17.85 40.39
C THR A 21 -12.60 18.14 41.21
N SER A 22 -11.67 18.83 40.57
CA SER A 22 -11.05 20.01 41.12
C SER A 22 -10.69 21.01 40.01
N THR A 23 -11.24 22.20 40.17
CA THR A 23 -10.99 23.44 39.48
C THR A 23 -9.57 23.92 39.69
N VAL A 24 -8.92 24.40 38.63
CA VAL A 24 -7.80 25.34 38.72
C VAL A 24 -8.01 26.50 37.74
N GLN A 25 -7.82 27.64 38.31
CA GLN A 25 -8.05 28.98 37.78
C GLN A 25 -7.12 29.38 36.63
N ASP A 26 -7.67 30.24 35.86
CA ASP A 26 -7.26 31.16 34.82
C ASP A 26 -5.99 31.97 35.14
N SER A 27 -5.12 32.12 34.14
CA SER A 27 -4.30 33.32 33.94
C SER A 27 -3.74 33.34 32.51
N SER A 28 -4.41 34.17 31.67
CA SER A 28 -3.87 34.65 30.38
C SER A 28 -2.76 35.69 30.64
N PRO A 29 -1.94 36.16 29.66
CA PRO A 29 -2.37 36.63 28.34
C PRO A 29 -1.41 36.38 27.14
N VAL A 30 -1.89 36.72 26.01
CA VAL A 30 -1.39 37.44 24.82
C VAL A 30 -1.53 36.71 23.51
N ALA A 31 -2.29 37.36 22.67
CA ALA A 31 -2.77 37.01 21.35
C ALA A 31 -1.69 36.86 20.28
N GLY A 32 -1.92 35.90 19.40
CA GLY A 32 -1.39 35.84 18.04
C GLY A 32 -2.43 35.15 17.17
N GLN A 33 -3.09 35.92 16.31
CA GLN A 33 -4.11 35.43 15.37
C GLN A 33 -3.51 34.46 14.38
N LEU A 34 -3.95 33.20 14.41
CA LEU A 34 -3.81 32.25 13.33
C LEU A 34 -5.16 31.61 13.07
N GLY A 35 -5.50 31.54 11.77
CA GLY A 35 -6.82 31.29 11.24
C GLY A 35 -7.54 30.07 11.79
N ARG A 36 -8.86 30.20 11.89
CA ARG A 36 -9.80 29.18 12.34
C ARG A 36 -9.70 27.90 11.47
N PRO A 37 -9.57 26.71 12.06
CA PRO A 37 -9.78 25.46 11.33
C PRO A 37 -11.27 25.31 11.02
N ILE A 38 -11.58 24.97 9.79
CA ILE A 38 -12.92 24.63 9.32
C ILE A 38 -13.38 23.39 10.09
N GLY A 39 -14.42 23.54 10.89
CA GLY A 39 -14.96 22.48 11.72
C GLY A 39 -15.67 21.41 10.90
N PHE A 40 -15.16 20.18 10.97
CA PHE A 40 -15.91 19.00 10.59
C PHE A 40 -16.96 18.71 11.66
N ARG A 41 -18.24 18.87 11.32
CA ARG A 41 -19.34 18.36 12.15
C ARG A 41 -19.32 16.83 12.09
N GLY A 42 -19.16 16.21 13.26
CA GLY A 42 -18.99 14.78 13.43
C GLY A 42 -20.21 13.96 13.04
N LEU A 43 -19.92 12.77 12.55
CA LEU A 43 -20.78 11.60 12.68
C LEU A 43 -20.50 11.00 14.08
N ALA A 44 -21.51 11.07 14.94
CA ALA A 44 -21.47 10.48 16.27
C ALA A 44 -21.40 8.97 16.19
N GLY A 45 -20.48 8.35 16.93
CA GLY A 45 -20.53 6.93 17.25
C GLY A 45 -19.32 6.09 16.92
N GLY A 46 -18.10 6.56 17.20
CA GLY A 46 -16.91 5.71 17.28
C GLY A 46 -15.92 6.33 18.25
N CYS A 47 -15.53 5.58 19.29
CA CYS A 47 -14.40 5.97 20.12
C CYS A 47 -13.21 6.32 19.23
N PRO A 48 -12.60 7.52 19.39
CA PRO A 48 -11.32 7.76 18.76
C PRO A 48 -10.32 6.78 19.33
N VAL A 49 -9.82 5.86 18.49
CA VAL A 49 -8.66 5.06 18.83
C VAL A 49 -7.50 6.04 18.90
N SER A 50 -7.18 6.51 20.09
CA SER A 50 -5.95 7.23 20.32
C SER A 50 -4.79 6.37 19.84
N PRO A 51 -3.82 6.92 19.09
CA PRO A 51 -2.62 6.18 18.71
C PRO A 51 -1.89 5.82 20.00
N GLN A 52 -2.02 4.57 20.42
CA GLN A 52 -1.32 4.10 21.61
C GLN A 52 0.18 4.10 21.30
N GLY A 53 0.93 4.87 22.02
CA GLY A 53 2.36 4.66 22.21
C GLY A 53 3.35 5.52 21.42
N TYR A 54 2.94 6.64 20.79
CA TYR A 54 3.90 7.55 20.17
C TYR A 54 3.97 8.87 20.91
N GLU A 55 5.13 9.13 21.52
CA GLU A 55 5.43 10.39 22.20
C GLU A 55 5.59 11.59 21.24
N SER A 56 5.72 11.32 19.93
CA SER A 56 5.88 12.37 18.91
C SER A 56 5.07 12.07 17.64
N PRO A 57 4.56 13.10 16.93
CA PRO A 57 3.86 12.93 15.67
C PRO A 57 4.76 12.26 14.62
N PRO A 58 4.19 11.50 13.66
CA PRO A 58 4.97 10.88 12.61
C PRO A 58 5.65 11.94 11.74
N LEU A 59 6.95 11.79 11.50
CA LEU A 59 7.72 12.68 10.65
C LEU A 59 7.60 12.24 9.18
N PRO A 60 7.28 13.14 8.25
CA PRO A 60 7.28 12.83 6.82
C PRO A 60 8.66 12.43 6.31
N LEU A 61 8.68 11.55 5.30
CA LEU A 61 9.89 11.28 4.53
C LEU A 61 10.25 12.48 3.63
N GLY A 62 11.54 12.69 3.42
CA GLY A 62 12.07 13.79 2.64
C GLY A 62 12.92 13.34 1.44
N PRO A 63 13.46 14.29 0.65
CA PRO A 63 14.25 14.02 -0.54
C PRO A 63 15.56 13.28 -0.28
N ASP A 64 16.07 13.29 0.96
CA ASP A 64 17.27 12.56 1.36
C ASP A 64 17.00 11.08 1.59
N SER A 65 15.73 10.66 1.63
CA SER A 65 15.34 9.27 1.82
C SER A 65 15.53 8.43 0.56
N LEU A 66 15.89 7.17 0.75
CA LEU A 66 15.97 6.18 -0.33
C LEU A 66 14.57 5.82 -0.86
N THR A 67 13.56 5.89 -0.03
CA THR A 67 12.16 5.71 -0.42
C THR A 67 11.75 6.76 -1.47
N TRP A 68 12.08 8.04 -1.28
CA TRP A 68 11.84 9.07 -2.30
C TRP A 68 12.59 8.80 -3.59
N ARG A 69 13.78 8.24 -3.47
CA ARG A 69 14.61 7.92 -4.62
C ARG A 69 14.03 6.81 -5.48
N TYR A 70 13.45 5.75 -4.88
CA TYR A 70 13.10 4.53 -5.59
C TYR A 70 11.60 4.32 -5.75
N PHE A 71 10.76 4.63 -4.76
CA PHE A 71 9.34 4.28 -4.76
C PHE A 71 8.55 4.95 -5.89
N GLY A 72 8.68 6.24 -6.10
CA GLY A 72 7.94 6.97 -7.14
C GLY A 72 8.51 6.84 -8.57
N ASP A 73 9.39 5.90 -8.83
CA ASP A 73 10.02 5.67 -10.12
C ASP A 73 9.15 4.75 -11.01
N TRP A 74 8.98 5.10 -12.28
CA TRP A 74 8.16 4.33 -13.22
C TRP A 74 8.65 2.89 -13.45
N ARG A 75 9.90 2.57 -13.11
CA ARG A 75 10.39 1.19 -13.07
C ARG A 75 9.59 0.31 -12.10
N GLY A 76 8.96 0.90 -11.08
CA GLY A 76 8.02 0.22 -10.20
C GLY A 76 6.84 -0.43 -10.91
N MET A 77 6.45 0.06 -12.10
CA MET A 77 5.39 -0.57 -12.89
C MET A 77 5.75 -1.97 -13.43
N LEU A 78 7.05 -2.27 -13.56
CA LEU A 78 7.53 -3.58 -13.98
C LEU A 78 7.18 -4.69 -12.99
N GLN A 79 6.98 -4.35 -11.72
CA GLN A 79 6.60 -5.29 -10.67
C GLN A 79 5.11 -5.19 -10.28
N GLY A 80 4.28 -4.48 -11.03
CA GLY A 80 2.85 -4.32 -10.72
C GLY A 80 2.13 -5.65 -10.46
N PRO A 81 2.24 -6.66 -11.35
CA PRO A 81 1.64 -7.98 -11.11
C PRO A 81 2.24 -8.72 -9.91
N TRP A 82 3.53 -8.52 -9.60
CA TRP A 82 4.15 -9.06 -8.40
C TRP A 82 3.50 -8.47 -7.13
N ALA A 83 3.45 -7.15 -7.04
CA ALA A 83 2.87 -6.48 -5.87
C ALA A 83 1.40 -6.87 -5.65
N GLY A 84 0.60 -6.85 -6.72
CA GLY A 84 -0.81 -7.23 -6.66
C GLY A 84 -1.03 -8.69 -6.27
N SER A 85 -0.25 -9.62 -6.83
CA SER A 85 -0.38 -11.04 -6.48
C SER A 85 0.11 -11.35 -5.08
N MET A 86 1.25 -10.79 -4.65
CA MET A 86 1.77 -10.96 -3.28
C MET A 86 0.79 -10.44 -2.23
N GLN A 87 0.17 -9.28 -2.45
CA GLN A 87 -0.87 -8.78 -1.56
C GLN A 87 -2.05 -9.75 -1.49
N ASN A 88 -2.55 -10.18 -2.64
CA ASN A 88 -3.75 -11.01 -2.73
C ASN A 88 -3.53 -12.47 -2.30
N MET A 89 -2.29 -12.95 -2.27
CA MET A 89 -1.98 -14.27 -1.67
C MET A 89 -2.27 -14.32 -0.17
N HIS A 90 -2.31 -13.18 0.53
CA HIS A 90 -2.78 -13.17 1.91
C HIS A 90 -4.29 -13.48 1.93
N PRO A 91 -4.73 -14.54 2.65
CA PRO A 91 -6.10 -15.05 2.51
C PRO A 91 -7.18 -13.99 2.78
N GLN A 92 -7.03 -13.20 3.83
CA GLN A 92 -7.99 -12.15 4.18
C GLN A 92 -7.98 -10.99 3.18
N LEU A 93 -6.81 -10.63 2.63
CA LEU A 93 -6.70 -9.55 1.65
C LEU A 93 -7.24 -10.00 0.29
N GLY A 94 -6.95 -11.24 -0.12
CA GLY A 94 -7.50 -11.84 -1.33
C GLY A 94 -9.02 -11.85 -1.30
N ALA A 95 -9.63 -12.35 -0.21
CA ALA A 95 -11.09 -12.33 -0.02
C ALA A 95 -11.66 -10.90 -0.05
N ALA A 96 -10.99 -9.94 0.61
CA ALA A 96 -11.41 -8.54 0.58
C ALA A 96 -11.41 -7.94 -0.82
N VAL A 97 -10.42 -8.30 -1.66
CA VAL A 97 -10.35 -7.84 -3.06
C VAL A 97 -11.45 -8.50 -3.91
N GLU A 98 -11.75 -9.77 -3.69
CA GLU A 98 -12.83 -10.46 -4.39
C GLU A 98 -14.19 -9.83 -4.09
N ASP A 99 -14.47 -9.54 -2.82
CA ASP A 99 -15.77 -9.05 -2.36
C ASP A 99 -15.97 -7.54 -2.60
N HIS A 100 -14.90 -6.74 -2.49
CA HIS A 100 -15.00 -5.28 -2.39
C HIS A 100 -14.25 -4.50 -3.48
N SER A 101 -13.64 -5.15 -4.47
CA SER A 101 -12.84 -4.43 -5.46
C SER A 101 -13.38 -4.55 -6.88
N THR A 102 -13.41 -3.42 -7.59
CA THR A 102 -13.64 -3.39 -9.04
C THR A 102 -12.40 -3.77 -9.85
N PHE A 103 -11.31 -4.23 -9.19
CA PHE A 103 -10.04 -4.56 -9.85
C PHE A 103 -10.20 -5.44 -11.09
N PHE A 104 -11.04 -6.45 -11.04
CA PHE A 104 -11.23 -7.40 -12.14
C PHE A 104 -11.90 -6.76 -13.38
N ARG A 105 -12.66 -5.67 -13.18
CA ARG A 105 -13.36 -4.94 -14.26
C ARG A 105 -12.56 -3.74 -14.75
N GLU A 106 -11.80 -3.07 -13.86
CA GLU A 106 -11.15 -1.78 -14.11
C GLU A 106 -9.64 -1.82 -13.85
N ARG A 107 -8.92 -2.84 -14.30
CA ARG A 107 -7.50 -3.09 -13.92
C ARG A 107 -6.61 -1.85 -14.04
N TRP A 108 -6.59 -1.17 -15.19
CA TRP A 108 -5.75 0.01 -15.41
C TRP A 108 -6.23 1.23 -14.60
N PRO A 109 -7.50 1.64 -14.69
CA PRO A 109 -7.98 2.77 -13.89
C PRO A 109 -7.80 2.53 -12.40
N ARG A 110 -8.08 1.32 -11.90
CA ARG A 110 -7.93 0.96 -10.49
C ARG A 110 -6.48 1.03 -10.02
N LEU A 111 -5.54 0.49 -10.80
CA LEU A 111 -4.11 0.57 -10.50
C LEU A 111 -3.64 2.03 -10.48
N LEU A 112 -3.90 2.78 -11.56
CA LEU A 112 -3.46 4.17 -11.68
C LEU A 112 -4.07 5.06 -10.59
N ARG A 113 -5.34 4.82 -10.23
CA ARG A 113 -6.03 5.51 -9.14
C ARG A 113 -5.35 5.30 -7.79
N SER A 114 -4.88 4.08 -7.50
CA SER A 114 -4.20 3.74 -6.25
C SER A 114 -2.83 4.42 -6.11
N LEU A 115 -2.11 4.64 -7.20
CA LEU A 115 -0.76 5.20 -7.15
C LEU A 115 -0.71 6.64 -6.59
N TYR A 116 -1.78 7.43 -6.78
CA TYR A 116 -1.80 8.81 -6.32
C TYR A 116 -1.89 8.94 -4.80
N PRO A 117 -2.87 8.36 -4.09
CA PRO A 117 -2.95 8.48 -2.64
C PRO A 117 -1.79 7.75 -1.95
N ILE A 118 -1.40 6.55 -2.42
CA ILE A 118 -0.25 5.82 -1.85
C ILE A 118 1.04 6.63 -2.03
N GLY A 119 1.26 7.18 -3.24
CA GLY A 119 2.38 8.09 -3.48
C GLY A 119 2.32 9.36 -2.62
N GLY A 120 1.11 9.84 -2.31
CA GLY A 120 0.94 11.01 -1.44
C GLY A 120 1.46 10.81 -0.03
N VAL A 121 1.30 9.63 0.54
CA VAL A 121 1.85 9.31 1.88
C VAL A 121 3.37 9.45 1.92
N VAL A 122 4.04 9.30 0.78
CA VAL A 122 5.50 9.45 0.67
C VAL A 122 5.90 10.87 0.28
N PHE A 123 5.20 11.50 -0.68
CA PHE A 123 5.69 12.69 -1.39
C PHE A 123 4.98 14.00 -1.04
N ASP A 124 3.96 13.99 -0.15
CA ASP A 124 3.21 15.21 0.17
C ASP A 124 3.88 16.11 1.22
N GLY A 125 5.07 15.75 1.70
CA GLY A 125 5.77 16.51 2.73
C GLY A 125 4.94 16.58 4.02
N ASP A 126 4.81 17.76 4.61
CA ASP A 126 4.08 17.96 5.88
C ASP A 126 2.61 17.51 5.84
N ARG A 127 2.04 17.34 4.65
CA ARG A 127 0.68 16.81 4.45
C ARG A 127 0.61 15.28 4.38
N ALA A 128 1.77 14.58 4.35
CA ALA A 128 1.83 13.13 4.25
C ALA A 128 1.06 12.38 5.34
N PRO A 129 1.09 12.79 6.63
CA PRO A 129 0.28 12.15 7.67
C PRO A 129 -1.24 12.25 7.41
N VAL A 130 -1.70 13.40 6.91
CA VAL A 130 -3.12 13.59 6.54
C VAL A 130 -3.49 12.66 5.39
N THR A 131 -2.66 12.57 4.37
CA THR A 131 -2.85 11.65 3.25
C THR A 131 -2.83 10.19 3.71
N GLY A 132 -1.94 9.84 4.65
CA GLY A 132 -1.87 8.50 5.24
C GLY A 132 -3.16 8.08 5.93
N VAL A 133 -3.70 8.96 6.78
CA VAL A 133 -4.99 8.75 7.44
C VAL A 133 -6.13 8.60 6.42
N GLN A 134 -6.15 9.40 5.36
CA GLN A 134 -7.14 9.25 4.28
C GLN A 134 -7.03 7.89 3.60
N VAL A 135 -5.82 7.42 3.31
CA VAL A 135 -5.60 6.08 2.71
C VAL A 135 -6.10 4.99 3.64
N ARG A 136 -5.83 5.07 4.94
CA ARG A 136 -6.39 4.14 5.93
C ARG A 136 -7.92 4.16 5.90
N ASP A 137 -8.51 5.32 5.90
CA ASP A 137 -9.96 5.50 6.05
C ASP A 137 -10.75 4.97 4.84
N TYR A 138 -10.14 4.85 3.66
CA TYR A 138 -10.76 4.14 2.53
C TYR A 138 -11.05 2.67 2.82
N HIS A 139 -10.44 2.09 3.85
CA HIS A 139 -10.55 0.67 4.19
C HIS A 139 -11.52 0.38 5.33
N ILE A 140 -12.16 1.41 5.94
CA ILE A 140 -13.05 1.26 7.12
C ILE A 140 -14.23 0.31 6.83
N THR A 141 -14.81 0.38 5.65
CA THR A 141 -16.00 -0.39 5.28
C THR A 141 -15.67 -1.79 4.76
N ILE A 142 -14.40 -2.12 4.53
CA ILE A 142 -13.98 -3.38 3.94
C ILE A 142 -13.86 -4.44 5.01
N LYS A 143 -14.89 -5.27 5.13
CA LYS A 143 -14.99 -6.37 6.08
C LYS A 143 -15.97 -7.43 5.57
N GLY A 144 -15.76 -8.67 5.96
CA GLY A 144 -16.61 -9.79 5.54
C GLY A 144 -16.18 -11.11 6.15
N VAL A 145 -16.57 -12.19 5.47
CA VAL A 145 -16.21 -13.56 5.80
C VAL A 145 -15.73 -14.23 4.52
N ASP A 146 -14.56 -14.84 4.55
CA ASP A 146 -14.01 -15.54 3.40
C ASP A 146 -14.70 -16.90 3.15
N GLY A 147 -14.35 -17.55 2.05
CA GLY A 147 -14.90 -18.85 1.66
C GLY A 147 -14.62 -19.99 2.67
N ALA A 148 -13.70 -19.82 3.61
CA ALA A 148 -13.39 -20.74 4.70
C ALA A 148 -14.10 -20.38 6.02
N GLY A 149 -15.00 -19.38 6.02
CA GLY A 149 -15.70 -18.92 7.21
C GLY A 149 -14.86 -18.02 8.14
N ARG A 150 -13.67 -17.59 7.74
CA ARG A 150 -12.81 -16.70 8.53
C ARG A 150 -13.24 -15.24 8.34
N ARG A 151 -13.45 -14.53 9.44
CA ARG A 151 -13.75 -13.09 9.37
C ARG A 151 -12.52 -12.31 8.95
N TYR A 152 -12.71 -11.34 8.06
CA TYR A 152 -11.68 -10.38 7.71
C TYR A 152 -12.14 -8.93 7.90
N HIS A 153 -11.18 -8.06 8.14
CA HIS A 153 -11.34 -6.61 8.16
C HIS A 153 -10.06 -5.97 7.65
N ALA A 154 -10.16 -5.10 6.66
CA ALA A 154 -8.99 -4.51 6.02
C ALA A 154 -8.14 -3.63 6.97
N LEU A 155 -8.73 -3.11 8.06
CA LEU A 155 -8.02 -2.42 9.13
C LEU A 155 -7.49 -3.35 10.23
N ASN A 156 -7.54 -4.69 10.06
CA ASN A 156 -6.75 -5.56 10.92
C ASN A 156 -5.27 -5.19 10.75
N PRO A 157 -4.55 -4.83 11.82
CA PRO A 157 -3.17 -4.37 11.73
C PRO A 157 -2.24 -5.34 10.98
N ASP A 158 -2.41 -6.65 11.16
CA ASP A 158 -1.59 -7.66 10.51
C ASP A 158 -1.80 -7.68 8.99
N VAL A 159 -3.06 -7.58 8.55
CA VAL A 159 -3.43 -7.53 7.12
C VAL A 159 -2.96 -6.23 6.47
N PHE A 160 -3.18 -5.10 7.17
CA PHE A 160 -2.77 -3.79 6.67
C PHE A 160 -1.25 -3.67 6.58
N TYR A 161 -0.54 -4.21 7.58
CA TYR A 161 0.92 -4.23 7.56
C TYR A 161 1.47 -5.11 6.43
N TRP A 162 0.87 -6.29 6.17
CA TRP A 162 1.26 -7.11 5.03
C TRP A 162 1.16 -6.34 3.71
N ALA A 163 0.03 -5.66 3.47
CA ALA A 163 -0.13 -4.85 2.26
C ALA A 163 0.96 -3.77 2.15
N HIS A 164 1.29 -3.09 3.26
CA HIS A 164 2.36 -2.10 3.30
C HIS A 164 3.76 -2.72 3.12
N ALA A 165 4.04 -3.87 3.74
CA ALA A 165 5.31 -4.59 3.59
C ALA A 165 5.61 -4.93 2.12
N THR A 166 4.59 -5.22 1.31
CA THR A 166 4.79 -5.42 -0.14
C THR A 166 5.22 -4.16 -0.87
N PHE A 167 4.83 -2.95 -0.44
CA PHE A 167 5.36 -1.70 -1.01
C PHE A 167 6.83 -1.50 -0.67
N PHE A 168 7.22 -1.85 0.55
CA PHE A 168 8.61 -1.79 0.98
C PHE A 168 9.49 -2.78 0.19
N VAL A 169 9.11 -4.06 0.15
CA VAL A 169 9.86 -5.07 -0.62
C VAL A 169 9.86 -4.74 -2.12
N GLY A 170 8.75 -4.19 -2.63
CA GLY A 170 8.71 -3.65 -3.97
C GLY A 170 9.71 -2.53 -4.21
N THR A 171 9.93 -1.67 -3.24
CA THR A 171 10.96 -0.60 -3.32
C THR A 171 12.36 -1.21 -3.32
N LEU A 172 12.62 -2.24 -2.51
CA LEU A 172 13.85 -3.02 -2.55
C LEU A 172 14.08 -3.64 -3.94
N HIS A 173 13.07 -4.28 -4.52
CA HIS A 173 13.16 -4.85 -5.87
C HIS A 173 13.51 -3.81 -6.93
N VAL A 174 12.87 -2.63 -6.90
CA VAL A 174 13.20 -1.54 -7.84
C VAL A 174 14.66 -1.13 -7.69
N ALA A 175 15.13 -0.94 -6.46
CA ALA A 175 16.50 -0.54 -6.19
C ALA A 175 17.51 -1.61 -6.62
N GLU A 176 17.27 -2.86 -6.24
CA GLU A 176 18.21 -3.97 -6.46
C GLU A 176 18.24 -4.45 -7.90
N ARG A 177 17.07 -4.64 -8.52
CA ARG A 177 16.98 -5.24 -9.86
C ARG A 177 17.12 -4.21 -10.99
N PHE A 178 16.63 -2.98 -10.77
CA PHE A 178 16.51 -2.00 -11.85
C PHE A 178 17.32 -0.71 -11.63
N CYS A 179 17.97 -0.53 -10.46
CA CYS A 179 18.71 0.70 -10.17
C CYS A 179 20.18 0.47 -9.80
N GLY A 180 20.65 -0.77 -9.81
CA GLY A 180 22.08 -1.08 -9.61
C GLY A 180 22.45 -1.64 -8.24
N GLY A 181 21.46 -1.95 -7.40
CA GLY A 181 21.69 -2.61 -6.12
C GLY A 181 21.67 -1.67 -4.92
N LEU A 182 21.75 -2.27 -3.75
CA LEU A 182 21.81 -1.61 -2.44
C LEU A 182 22.94 -2.23 -1.61
N THR A 183 23.60 -1.40 -0.81
CA THR A 183 24.44 -1.87 0.29
C THR A 183 23.59 -2.33 1.45
N GLU A 184 24.17 -3.10 2.38
CA GLU A 184 23.45 -3.52 3.58
C GLU A 184 22.98 -2.32 4.44
N ALA A 185 23.81 -1.30 4.58
CA ALA A 185 23.43 -0.06 5.26
C ALA A 185 22.22 0.62 4.59
N GLN A 186 22.13 0.59 3.25
CA GLN A 186 20.99 1.15 2.53
C GLN A 186 19.71 0.30 2.68
N ARG A 187 19.81 -1.02 2.83
CA ARG A 187 18.65 -1.88 3.14
C ARG A 187 18.08 -1.54 4.51
N ARG A 188 18.95 -1.39 5.51
CA ARG A 188 18.56 -0.98 6.87
C ARG A 188 17.92 0.41 6.87
N GLN A 189 18.51 1.37 6.16
CA GLN A 189 17.92 2.69 6.02
C GLN A 189 16.53 2.63 5.37
N LEU A 190 16.36 1.85 4.29
CA LEU A 190 15.04 1.68 3.67
C LEU A 190 14.04 1.01 4.61
N PHE A 191 14.50 0.10 5.48
CA PHE A 191 13.65 -0.51 6.49
C PHE A 191 13.20 0.54 7.53
N ASP A 192 14.10 1.37 8.04
CA ASP A 192 13.75 2.44 8.99
C ASP A 192 12.77 3.44 8.36
N GLU A 193 12.99 3.81 7.10
CA GLU A 193 12.11 4.67 6.33
C GLU A 193 10.74 4.02 6.08
N HIS A 194 10.67 2.71 5.88
CA HIS A 194 9.45 1.93 5.77
C HIS A 194 8.62 1.98 7.05
N VAL A 195 9.26 1.82 8.22
CA VAL A 195 8.61 1.95 9.54
C VAL A 195 8.05 3.37 9.71
N GLN A 196 8.86 4.38 9.36
CA GLN A 196 8.43 5.78 9.38
C GLN A 196 7.24 6.03 8.44
N TRP A 197 7.25 5.47 7.23
CA TRP A 197 6.14 5.55 6.31
C TRP A 197 4.87 4.89 6.86
N TYR A 198 4.99 3.69 7.45
CA TYR A 198 3.83 3.00 8.05
C TYR A 198 3.16 3.84 9.16
N ARG A 199 3.93 4.56 9.95
CA ARG A 199 3.42 5.48 10.99
C ARG A 199 2.46 6.54 10.45
N MET A 200 2.62 6.98 9.18
CA MET A 200 1.74 7.99 8.56
C MET A 200 0.28 7.53 8.47
N TYR A 201 0.02 6.23 8.43
CA TYR A 201 -1.35 5.72 8.38
C TYR A 201 -2.08 5.81 9.74
N GLY A 202 -1.37 6.00 10.85
CA GLY A 202 -1.97 5.99 12.20
C GLY A 202 -2.54 4.62 12.57
N MET A 203 -2.00 3.55 12.00
CA MET A 203 -2.32 2.16 12.35
C MET A 203 -1.52 1.69 13.55
N SER A 204 -1.99 0.61 14.22
CA SER A 204 -1.22 -0.03 15.29
C SER A 204 0.11 -0.54 14.78
N MET A 205 1.18 -0.25 15.53
CA MET A 205 2.54 -0.71 15.23
C MET A 205 2.83 -2.14 15.72
N ARG A 206 1.84 -2.80 16.34
CA ARG A 206 2.00 -4.15 16.88
C ARG A 206 2.60 -5.18 15.89
N PRO A 207 2.20 -5.22 14.60
CA PRO A 207 2.75 -6.20 13.66
C PRO A 207 4.08 -5.79 13.04
N VAL A 208 4.59 -4.59 13.32
CA VAL A 208 5.79 -4.05 12.69
C VAL A 208 7.02 -4.62 13.38
N PRO A 209 7.91 -5.34 12.70
CA PRO A 209 9.17 -5.79 13.25
C PRO A 209 10.02 -4.62 13.75
N ALA A 210 10.80 -4.83 14.80
CA ALA A 210 11.62 -3.78 15.38
C ALA A 210 12.95 -3.58 14.64
N THR A 211 13.44 -4.62 13.94
CA THR A 211 14.73 -4.62 13.25
C THR A 211 14.61 -5.14 11.83
N TRP A 212 15.61 -4.85 11.01
CA TRP A 212 15.72 -5.40 9.66
C TRP A 212 15.77 -6.94 9.65
N GLU A 213 16.46 -7.54 10.61
CA GLU A 213 16.56 -8.99 10.77
C GLU A 213 15.19 -9.60 11.11
N GLU A 214 14.49 -9.02 12.08
CA GLU A 214 13.12 -9.46 12.40
C GLU A 214 12.16 -9.31 11.21
N PHE A 215 12.36 -8.27 10.38
CA PHE A 215 11.58 -8.12 9.14
C PHE A 215 11.86 -9.25 8.16
N GLN A 216 13.11 -9.67 8.01
CA GLN A 216 13.47 -10.78 7.14
C GLN A 216 12.81 -12.09 7.61
N ASP A 217 12.82 -12.35 8.92
CA ASP A 217 12.13 -13.50 9.52
C ASP A 217 10.60 -13.41 9.33
N TYR A 218 10.01 -12.23 9.56
CA TYR A 218 8.60 -11.99 9.28
C TYR A 218 8.24 -12.26 7.82
N TRP A 219 9.04 -11.76 6.87
CA TRP A 219 8.79 -11.94 5.45
C TRP A 219 8.89 -13.41 5.03
N ASP A 220 9.92 -14.13 5.49
CA ASP A 220 10.09 -15.55 5.22
C ASP A 220 8.93 -16.38 5.82
N HIS A 221 8.53 -16.06 7.07
CA HIS A 221 7.36 -16.69 7.69
C HIS A 221 6.06 -16.47 6.88
N MET A 222 5.81 -15.26 6.43
CA MET A 222 4.64 -14.96 5.60
C MET A 222 4.67 -15.77 4.31
N CYS A 223 5.80 -15.76 3.61
CA CYS A 223 5.95 -16.47 2.34
C CYS A 223 5.79 -17.99 2.45
N ARG A 224 6.18 -18.59 3.59
CA ARG A 224 6.12 -20.05 3.79
C ARG A 224 4.84 -20.55 4.41
N ASN A 225 4.24 -19.77 5.32
CA ASN A 225 3.24 -20.29 6.24
C ASN A 225 1.87 -19.60 6.14
N VAL A 226 1.81 -18.39 5.56
CA VAL A 226 0.58 -17.58 5.56
C VAL A 226 -0.02 -17.42 4.17
N LEU A 227 0.82 -17.24 3.15
CA LEU A 227 0.34 -17.01 1.80
C LEU A 227 -0.35 -18.24 1.21
N GLU A 228 -1.41 -18.02 0.45
CA GLU A 228 -2.20 -19.05 -0.22
C GLU A 228 -2.23 -18.82 -1.74
N ASN A 229 -2.25 -19.93 -2.49
CA ASN A 229 -2.48 -19.91 -3.92
C ASN A 229 -4.00 -19.79 -4.18
N ASN A 230 -4.55 -18.59 -4.07
CA ASN A 230 -5.97 -18.32 -4.19
C ASN A 230 -6.36 -17.69 -5.54
N PHE A 231 -7.66 -17.53 -5.74
CA PHE A 231 -8.23 -16.98 -6.99
C PHE A 231 -7.78 -15.54 -7.23
N ALA A 232 -7.80 -14.67 -6.21
CA ALA A 232 -7.46 -13.25 -6.36
C ALA A 232 -6.01 -13.06 -6.83
N ALA A 233 -5.06 -13.85 -6.30
CA ALA A 233 -3.67 -13.83 -6.73
C ALA A 233 -3.50 -14.32 -8.17
N ARG A 234 -4.19 -15.42 -8.54
CA ARG A 234 -4.17 -15.96 -9.90
C ARG A 234 -4.76 -14.99 -10.91
N ALA A 235 -5.86 -14.33 -10.56
CA ALA A 235 -6.50 -13.36 -11.43
C ALA A 235 -5.61 -12.13 -11.70
N VAL A 236 -4.75 -11.72 -10.77
CA VAL A 236 -3.73 -10.68 -11.05
C VAL A 236 -2.77 -11.13 -12.14
N LEU A 237 -2.36 -12.40 -12.13
CA LEU A 237 -1.41 -12.98 -13.09
C LEU A 237 -2.07 -13.38 -14.42
N ASP A 238 -3.40 -13.47 -14.47
CA ASP A 238 -4.10 -13.68 -15.73
C ASP A 238 -4.15 -12.36 -16.52
N LEU A 239 -3.11 -12.15 -17.31
CA LEU A 239 -2.97 -11.00 -18.18
C LEU A 239 -3.46 -11.27 -19.63
N THR A 240 -4.08 -12.43 -19.86
CA THR A 240 -4.55 -12.83 -21.21
C THR A 240 -5.67 -11.94 -21.71
N GLU A 241 -6.53 -11.49 -20.80
CA GLU A 241 -7.64 -10.56 -21.06
C GLU A 241 -7.33 -9.12 -20.60
N LEU A 242 -6.05 -8.77 -20.46
CA LEU A 242 -5.66 -7.43 -20.05
C LEU A 242 -6.13 -6.39 -21.07
N PRO A 243 -6.94 -5.41 -20.67
CA PRO A 243 -7.36 -4.32 -21.56
C PRO A 243 -6.15 -3.54 -22.09
N LYS A 244 -6.31 -2.89 -23.23
CA LYS A 244 -5.27 -2.00 -23.75
C LYS A 244 -4.87 -0.97 -22.71
N PRO A 245 -3.57 -0.77 -22.49
CA PRO A 245 -3.12 0.31 -21.62
C PRO A 245 -3.52 1.67 -22.20
N PRO A 246 -3.58 2.74 -21.37
CA PRO A 246 -4.05 4.05 -21.81
C PRO A 246 -3.33 4.63 -23.04
N PHE A 247 -2.04 4.30 -23.22
CA PHE A 247 -1.26 4.74 -24.39
C PHE A 247 -1.56 3.94 -25.67
N ALA A 248 -2.14 2.75 -25.56
CA ALA A 248 -2.42 1.87 -26.71
C ALA A 248 -3.91 1.86 -27.14
N GLN A 249 -4.74 2.74 -26.60
CA GLN A 249 -6.18 2.78 -26.87
C GLN A 249 -6.50 2.96 -28.38
N ARG A 250 -5.63 3.64 -29.11
CA ARG A 250 -5.80 3.89 -30.56
C ARG A 250 -5.36 2.72 -31.43
N VAL A 251 -4.70 1.70 -30.86
CA VAL A 251 -4.25 0.50 -31.60
C VAL A 251 -5.48 -0.37 -31.89
N PRO A 252 -5.75 -0.81 -33.12
CA PRO A 252 -6.85 -1.73 -33.41
C PRO A 252 -6.76 -3.04 -32.61
N ASP A 253 -7.90 -3.65 -32.25
CA ASP A 253 -7.92 -4.84 -31.37
C ASP A 253 -7.20 -6.04 -31.99
N TRP A 254 -7.37 -6.26 -33.31
CA TRP A 254 -6.70 -7.34 -34.00
C TRP A 254 -5.16 -7.18 -33.99
N LEU A 255 -4.67 -5.93 -34.06
CA LEU A 255 -3.23 -5.64 -33.99
C LEU A 255 -2.70 -5.76 -32.55
N TRP A 256 -3.54 -5.54 -31.54
CA TRP A 256 -3.19 -5.68 -30.13
C TRP A 256 -3.17 -7.13 -29.66
N ALA A 257 -3.93 -8.02 -30.27
CA ALA A 257 -4.12 -9.40 -29.82
C ALA A 257 -2.82 -10.22 -29.73
N ALA A 258 -1.93 -10.09 -30.72
CA ALA A 258 -0.66 -10.84 -30.74
C ALA A 258 0.34 -10.30 -29.70
N PRO A 259 0.68 -9.00 -29.65
CA PRO A 259 1.59 -8.47 -28.64
C PRO A 259 1.06 -8.63 -27.22
N ARG A 260 -0.25 -8.62 -26.99
CA ARG A 260 -0.86 -8.86 -25.68
C ARG A 260 -0.42 -10.19 -25.08
N LYS A 261 -0.52 -11.28 -25.86
CA LYS A 261 -0.10 -12.63 -25.38
C LYS A 261 1.37 -12.69 -25.03
N LEU A 262 2.23 -12.06 -25.84
CA LEU A 262 3.65 -11.99 -25.58
C LEU A 262 3.96 -11.17 -24.34
N LEU A 263 3.34 -9.99 -24.20
CA LEU A 263 3.47 -9.13 -23.03
C LEU A 263 2.96 -9.82 -21.77
N ALA A 264 1.83 -10.52 -21.83
CA ALA A 264 1.31 -11.28 -20.71
C ALA A 264 2.34 -12.31 -20.21
N ARG A 265 2.91 -13.13 -21.11
CA ARG A 265 3.95 -14.10 -20.77
C ARG A 265 5.20 -13.43 -20.20
N PHE A 266 5.61 -12.33 -20.79
CA PHE A 266 6.77 -11.57 -20.32
C PHE A 266 6.54 -11.02 -18.90
N PHE A 267 5.40 -10.39 -18.61
CA PHE A 267 5.11 -9.87 -17.29
C PHE A 267 4.94 -10.96 -16.23
N VAL A 268 4.36 -12.12 -16.59
CA VAL A 268 4.31 -13.27 -15.69
C VAL A 268 5.74 -13.78 -15.41
N TRP A 269 6.57 -13.96 -16.44
CA TRP A 269 7.98 -14.36 -16.25
C TRP A 269 8.75 -13.36 -15.38
N LEU A 270 8.58 -12.05 -15.63
CA LEU A 270 9.20 -11.00 -14.83
C LEU A 270 8.75 -11.07 -13.36
N THR A 271 7.47 -11.28 -13.12
CA THR A 271 6.87 -11.45 -11.79
C THR A 271 7.43 -12.67 -11.06
N VAL A 272 7.50 -13.82 -11.74
CA VAL A 272 8.04 -15.06 -11.18
C VAL A 272 9.52 -14.90 -10.78
N GLY A 273 10.28 -14.10 -11.53
CA GLY A 273 11.65 -13.77 -11.19
C GLY A 273 11.82 -12.94 -9.92
N LEU A 274 10.78 -12.20 -9.54
CA LEU A 274 10.74 -11.40 -8.31
C LEU A 274 10.21 -12.18 -7.10
N TYR A 275 9.51 -13.29 -7.30
CA TYR A 275 9.05 -14.12 -6.17
C TYR A 275 10.21 -14.78 -5.44
N ASP A 276 10.06 -14.88 -4.13
CA ASP A 276 10.89 -15.74 -3.30
C ASP A 276 10.69 -17.23 -3.67
N PRO A 277 11.69 -18.10 -3.45
CA PRO A 277 11.58 -19.51 -3.79
C PRO A 277 10.32 -20.20 -3.22
N PRO A 278 9.94 -20.02 -1.94
CA PRO A 278 8.71 -20.61 -1.40
C PRO A 278 7.44 -20.17 -2.14
N VAL A 279 7.39 -18.90 -2.57
CA VAL A 279 6.24 -18.37 -3.31
C VAL A 279 6.17 -18.93 -4.73
N ARG A 280 7.32 -19.15 -5.39
CA ARG A 280 7.37 -19.85 -6.70
C ARG A 280 6.82 -21.26 -6.58
N GLU A 281 7.21 -21.97 -5.53
CA GLU A 281 6.76 -23.32 -5.25
C GLU A 281 5.25 -23.36 -4.97
N LEU A 282 4.76 -22.49 -4.08
CA LEU A 282 3.34 -22.31 -3.76
C LEU A 282 2.50 -22.09 -5.02
N MET A 283 3.00 -21.25 -5.93
CA MET A 283 2.32 -20.90 -7.18
C MET A 283 2.56 -21.91 -8.31
N GLY A 284 3.41 -22.95 -8.10
CA GLY A 284 3.71 -23.99 -9.06
C GLY A 284 4.59 -23.55 -10.22
N TYR A 285 5.39 -22.47 -10.05
CA TYR A 285 6.30 -22.01 -11.09
C TYR A 285 7.68 -22.63 -10.98
N ARG A 286 8.23 -23.07 -12.12
CA ARG A 286 9.62 -23.50 -12.25
C ARG A 286 10.49 -22.30 -12.61
N TRP A 287 11.65 -22.20 -11.97
CA TRP A 287 12.64 -21.16 -12.25
C TRP A 287 14.01 -21.80 -12.48
N LEU A 288 14.57 -21.61 -13.67
CA LEU A 288 15.83 -22.22 -14.08
C LEU A 288 17.00 -21.21 -13.96
N ARG A 289 18.22 -21.69 -13.92
CA ARG A 289 19.42 -20.83 -13.92
C ARG A 289 19.48 -19.88 -15.12
N ARG A 290 18.99 -20.30 -16.29
CA ARG A 290 18.87 -19.42 -17.48
C ARG A 290 17.88 -18.28 -17.25
N ASP A 291 16.77 -18.54 -16.57
CA ASP A 291 15.74 -17.53 -16.29
C ASP A 291 16.30 -16.50 -15.32
N GLU A 292 17.05 -16.92 -14.29
CA GLU A 292 17.75 -16.03 -13.38
C GLU A 292 18.77 -15.15 -14.10
N TRP A 293 19.56 -15.73 -15.00
CA TRP A 293 20.53 -14.98 -15.79
C TRP A 293 19.85 -13.96 -16.72
N LEU A 294 18.81 -14.36 -17.44
CA LEU A 294 18.04 -13.49 -18.32
C LEU A 294 17.38 -12.36 -17.53
N HIS A 295 16.80 -12.68 -16.37
CA HIS A 295 16.13 -11.69 -15.51
C HIS A 295 17.13 -10.62 -15.00
N ARG A 296 18.33 -11.03 -14.61
CA ARG A 296 19.40 -10.08 -14.24
C ARG A 296 19.81 -9.20 -15.43
N ARG A 297 20.01 -9.80 -16.62
CA ARG A 297 20.36 -9.03 -17.82
C ARG A 297 19.26 -8.06 -18.24
N PHE A 298 18.01 -8.47 -18.10
CA PHE A 298 16.88 -7.54 -18.29
C PHE A 298 16.95 -6.36 -17.32
N GLY A 299 17.23 -6.60 -16.05
CA GLY A 299 17.42 -5.54 -15.05
C GLY A 299 18.55 -4.58 -15.42
N ASP A 300 19.71 -5.11 -15.89
CA ASP A 300 20.83 -4.30 -16.38
C ASP A 300 20.42 -3.40 -17.57
N ILE A 301 19.67 -3.96 -18.53
CA ILE A 301 19.16 -3.19 -19.68
C ILE A 301 18.22 -2.08 -19.22
N VAL A 302 17.26 -2.39 -18.31
CA VAL A 302 16.36 -1.38 -17.75
C VAL A 302 17.14 -0.27 -17.07
N ARG A 303 18.16 -0.60 -16.28
CA ARG A 303 19.04 0.38 -15.64
C ARG A 303 19.70 1.31 -16.65
N LEU A 304 20.27 0.75 -17.71
CA LEU A 304 20.96 1.54 -18.77
C LEU A 304 19.98 2.42 -19.53
N VAL A 305 18.83 1.89 -19.94
CA VAL A 305 17.81 2.66 -20.66
C VAL A 305 17.29 3.80 -19.79
N PHE A 306 16.98 3.54 -18.53
CA PHE A 306 16.49 4.58 -17.63
C PHE A 306 17.55 5.60 -17.22
N ALA A 307 18.84 5.30 -17.36
CA ALA A 307 19.90 6.29 -17.18
C ALA A 307 19.80 7.42 -18.23
N LEU A 308 19.30 7.11 -19.43
CA LEU A 308 19.11 8.07 -20.51
C LEU A 308 17.79 8.85 -20.39
N VAL A 309 16.82 8.38 -19.58
CA VAL A 309 15.55 9.06 -19.40
C VAL A 309 15.72 10.23 -18.41
N PRO A 310 15.36 11.47 -18.78
CA PRO A 310 15.43 12.60 -17.86
C PRO A 310 14.59 12.37 -16.59
N PHE A 311 15.07 12.90 -15.46
CA PHE A 311 14.45 12.68 -14.12
C PHE A 311 12.94 12.91 -14.11
N ARG A 312 12.46 14.01 -14.73
CA ARG A 312 11.04 14.38 -14.79
C ARG A 312 10.14 13.31 -15.43
N PHE A 313 10.68 12.51 -16.36
CA PHE A 313 9.95 11.46 -17.05
C PHE A 313 10.08 10.10 -16.35
N ARG A 314 11.04 9.95 -15.44
CA ARG A 314 11.19 8.73 -14.63
C ARG A 314 10.23 8.67 -13.43
N LYS A 315 9.69 9.82 -13.02
CA LYS A 315 8.91 9.91 -11.78
C LYS A 315 7.41 10.04 -12.03
N HIS A 316 6.64 9.34 -11.21
CA HIS A 316 5.20 9.52 -11.13
C HIS A 316 4.84 10.99 -10.85
N PRO A 317 3.74 11.54 -11.39
CA PRO A 317 3.42 12.97 -11.24
C PRO A 317 3.40 13.47 -9.80
N ARG A 318 2.86 12.69 -8.85
CA ARG A 318 2.84 13.07 -7.42
C ARG A 318 4.23 13.08 -6.81
N ALA A 319 5.07 12.09 -7.14
CA ALA A 319 6.47 12.07 -6.74
C ALA A 319 7.25 13.26 -7.31
N ARG A 320 7.06 13.58 -8.59
CA ARG A 320 7.68 14.76 -9.21
C ARG A 320 7.29 16.04 -8.51
N ALA A 321 6.00 16.25 -8.21
CA ALA A 321 5.54 17.41 -7.47
C ALA A 321 6.14 17.48 -6.05
N GLY A 322 6.33 16.34 -5.37
CA GLY A 322 7.06 16.27 -4.10
C GLY A 322 8.49 16.80 -4.23
N TRP A 323 9.22 16.31 -5.22
CA TRP A 323 10.58 16.78 -5.52
C TRP A 323 10.62 18.27 -5.91
N ASP A 324 9.65 18.74 -6.68
CA ASP A 324 9.58 20.15 -7.11
C ASP A 324 9.30 21.07 -5.91
N ARG A 325 8.46 20.65 -4.93
CA ARG A 325 8.25 21.36 -3.65
C ARG A 325 9.54 21.37 -2.82
N ALA A 326 10.15 20.23 -2.61
CA ALA A 326 11.34 20.09 -1.78
C ALA A 326 12.54 20.90 -2.32
N THR A 327 12.59 21.13 -3.63
CA THR A 327 13.63 21.93 -4.31
C THR A 327 13.22 23.39 -4.54
N GLY A 328 12.06 23.82 -4.05
CA GLY A 328 11.56 25.21 -4.21
C GLY A 328 11.13 25.59 -5.62
N ARG A 329 10.97 24.62 -6.54
CA ARG A 329 10.48 24.87 -7.92
C ARG A 329 9.01 25.22 -7.95
N ILE A 330 8.25 24.74 -6.99
CA ILE A 330 6.87 25.13 -6.75
C ILE A 330 6.70 25.46 -5.26
N PRO A 331 5.73 26.31 -4.89
CA PRO A 331 5.46 26.64 -3.50
C PRO A 331 5.20 25.43 -2.62
N ALA A 332 5.58 25.48 -1.35
CA ALA A 332 5.35 24.38 -0.40
C ALA A 332 3.86 24.05 -0.21
N ASP A 333 3.01 25.09 -0.25
CA ASP A 333 1.55 25.03 -0.13
C ASP A 333 0.84 24.71 -1.47
N ALA A 334 1.56 24.58 -2.58
CA ALA A 334 0.99 24.25 -3.89
C ALA A 334 0.01 23.06 -3.78
N PRO A 335 -1.11 23.08 -4.54
CA PRO A 335 -2.10 22.01 -4.52
C PRO A 335 -1.46 20.63 -4.77
N LEU A 336 -1.96 19.62 -4.06
CA LEU A 336 -1.52 18.23 -4.27
C LEU A 336 -1.97 17.72 -5.64
N VAL A 337 -1.11 16.99 -6.31
CA VAL A 337 -1.45 16.35 -7.59
C VAL A 337 -2.47 15.25 -7.34
N GLN A 338 -3.68 15.45 -7.83
CA GLN A 338 -4.79 14.52 -7.67
C GLN A 338 -4.80 13.46 -8.78
N THR A 339 -5.55 12.39 -8.55
CA THR A 339 -5.84 11.38 -9.57
C THR A 339 -6.53 12.05 -10.77
N PRO A 340 -6.00 11.89 -12.01
CA PRO A 340 -6.64 12.44 -13.20
C PRO A 340 -8.08 11.94 -13.37
N ALA A 341 -8.98 12.82 -13.80
CA ALA A 341 -10.42 12.51 -13.96
C ALA A 341 -10.68 11.25 -14.80
N ARG A 342 -9.85 10.99 -15.83
CA ARG A 342 -9.93 9.79 -16.69
C ARG A 342 -9.73 8.45 -15.94
N ASN A 343 -9.14 8.49 -14.75
CA ASN A 343 -8.90 7.31 -13.90
C ASN A 343 -9.90 7.22 -12.75
N LEU A 344 -10.73 8.23 -12.56
CA LEU A 344 -11.80 8.24 -11.56
C LEU A 344 -13.02 7.50 -12.11
N PRO A 345 -13.83 6.88 -11.23
CA PRO A 345 -15.15 6.39 -11.61
C PRO A 345 -16.06 7.54 -12.05
N PRO A 346 -17.21 7.23 -12.68
CA PRO A 346 -18.26 8.22 -12.93
C PRO A 346 -18.62 9.00 -11.65
N PRO A 347 -19.01 10.27 -11.74
CA PRO A 347 -19.27 11.11 -10.56
C PRO A 347 -20.27 10.51 -9.57
N ASP A 348 -21.30 9.85 -10.07
CA ASP A 348 -22.36 9.16 -9.31
C ASP A 348 -21.89 7.88 -8.61
N GLU A 349 -20.78 7.31 -9.03
CA GLU A 349 -20.20 6.11 -8.42
C GLU A 349 -19.01 6.39 -7.47
N ARG A 350 -18.56 7.64 -7.35
CA ARG A 350 -17.35 7.97 -6.58
C ARG A 350 -17.48 7.72 -5.08
N ASP A 351 -18.70 7.75 -4.55
CA ASP A 351 -18.95 7.43 -3.15
C ASP A 351 -19.02 5.92 -2.86
N ASN A 352 -18.98 5.10 -3.90
CA ASN A 352 -18.97 3.66 -3.75
C ASN A 352 -17.59 3.19 -3.25
N PRO A 353 -17.49 2.57 -2.06
CA PRO A 353 -16.23 2.12 -1.47
C PRO A 353 -15.44 1.15 -2.36
N THR A 354 -16.12 0.38 -3.22
CA THR A 354 -15.47 -0.59 -4.13
C THR A 354 -14.51 0.06 -5.12
N HIS A 355 -14.66 1.35 -5.39
CA HIS A 355 -13.79 2.09 -6.31
C HIS A 355 -12.53 2.64 -5.65
N TYR A 356 -12.41 2.64 -4.33
CA TYR A 356 -11.30 3.27 -3.61
C TYR A 356 -11.02 4.69 -4.11
N CYS A 357 -12.05 5.45 -4.31
CA CYS A 357 -11.92 6.83 -4.73
C CYS A 357 -11.82 7.74 -3.51
N PRO A 358 -10.84 8.67 -3.45
CA PRO A 358 -10.88 9.70 -2.45
C PRO A 358 -12.17 10.50 -2.63
N LYS A 359 -12.89 10.75 -1.53
CA LYS A 359 -13.97 11.73 -1.53
C LYS A 359 -13.33 13.07 -1.91
N VAL A 360 -13.73 13.61 -3.05
CA VAL A 360 -13.28 14.90 -3.53
C VAL A 360 -14.11 15.97 -2.85
#